data_455893eee8273528a0cb3e32ec6cc0f6
#
_entry.id   455893eee8273528a0cb3e32ec6cc0f6
#
_cell.length_a   1.000
_cell.length_b   1.000
_cell.length_c   1.000
_cell.angle_alpha   90.00
_cell.angle_beta   90.00
_cell.angle_gamma   90.00
#
_symmetry.space_group_name_H-M   'P 1'
#
loop_
_entity.id
_entity.type
_entity.pdbx_description
1 polymer ?
#
loop_
_entity_poly.entity_id
_entity_poly.type
_entity_poly.pdbx_seq_one_letter_code
_entity_poly.pdbx_strand_id
1 'polypeptide(L)'
;MSLSSVASKTFTSTLAGVALAAGTMIVPVAVNAVEAHRAEDITVTAHRGASAYAPENTLAAFAVGIEQGADWIESDVQATKDGELVLMHDTTLSRTTDVEQRFPGRSPWNVKDFTLAEIKTLDAGSWFGERYAGEPVPTLKEMVEQVRPSRSGILMELKSPGLYPGIEKKVAAEFDSFPGYVVSAVAAGRLAVQSFDFGSMKTYKSIQPEVPVGLLGTPAYADLDSYTWADQINPHHGSFDAGYVARVHRLGMDIHSWTVNDAATMSSVLDRGVDGIITNNPDVLQDVIAERRTPELDTPDAA
;
A
#
# COMPACT_ATOMS: atom_id res chain seq x y z
N MET A 1 71.81 -18.18 -26.51
CA MET A 1 71.53 -19.26 -27.49
C MET A 1 70.02 -19.36 -27.52
N SER A 2 69.31 -19.17 -28.57
CA SER A 2 69.40 -19.14 -30.00
C SER A 2 68.20 -18.33 -30.51
N LEU A 3 68.44 -17.50 -31.42
CA LEU A 3 67.68 -16.82 -32.42
C LEU A 3 66.73 -17.70 -33.22
N SER A 4 65.61 -17.12 -33.68
CA SER A 4 65.02 -17.23 -35.03
C SER A 4 63.53 -16.95 -34.94
N SER A 5 62.82 -16.28 -35.81
CA SER A 5 63.05 -15.63 -37.08
C SER A 5 61.75 -14.95 -37.46
N VAL A 6 61.90 -13.77 -38.08
CA VAL A 6 60.86 -12.91 -38.67
C VAL A 6 60.26 -13.57 -39.92
N ALA A 7 58.96 -13.44 -40.12
CA ALA A 7 58.37 -13.52 -41.45
C ALA A 7 57.27 -12.47 -41.62
N SER A 8 57.64 -11.44 -42.38
CA SER A 8 56.78 -10.40 -42.94
C SER A 8 55.94 -10.97 -44.09
N LYS A 9 54.63 -10.69 -44.12
CA LYS A 9 53.82 -10.83 -45.32
C LYS A 9 53.05 -9.55 -45.59
N THR A 10 53.51 -8.86 -46.58
CA THR A 10 52.82 -7.75 -47.29
C THR A 10 51.56 -8.29 -47.97
N PHE A 11 50.46 -7.59 -47.79
CA PHE A 11 49.27 -7.74 -48.63
C PHE A 11 48.83 -6.41 -49.20
N THR A 12 48.74 -6.42 -50.49
CA THR A 12 48.43 -5.35 -51.44
C THR A 12 46.97 -4.84 -51.25
N SER A 13 46.82 -3.52 -51.28
CA SER A 13 45.56 -2.78 -51.29
C SER A 13 44.86 -2.88 -52.66
N THR A 14 43.60 -3.22 -52.65
CA THR A 14 42.66 -2.97 -53.76
C THR A 14 41.56 -2.03 -53.30
N LEU A 15 41.56 -0.80 -53.85
CA LEU A 15 40.45 0.14 -53.69
C LEU A 15 39.24 -0.36 -54.48
N ALA A 16 38.12 -0.59 -53.80
CA ALA A 16 36.78 -0.68 -54.40
C ALA A 16 35.94 0.45 -53.89
N GLY A 17 35.53 1.36 -54.76
CA GLY A 17 34.67 2.49 -54.45
C GLY A 17 33.26 2.01 -54.03
N VAL A 18 32.77 2.55 -52.93
CA VAL A 18 31.38 2.37 -52.49
C VAL A 18 30.67 3.71 -52.64
N ALA A 19 29.64 3.70 -53.48
CA ALA A 19 28.73 4.81 -53.68
C ALA A 19 27.93 5.11 -52.38
N LEU A 20 27.93 6.37 -51.94
CA LEU A 20 27.16 6.86 -50.83
C LEU A 20 25.68 7.00 -51.27
N ALA A 21 24.82 6.04 -50.89
CA ALA A 21 23.38 6.21 -50.93
C ALA A 21 22.96 6.88 -49.61
N ALA A 22 22.52 8.16 -49.69
CA ALA A 22 21.93 8.88 -48.58
C ALA A 22 20.53 8.26 -48.29
N GLY A 23 20.52 7.24 -47.45
CA GLY A 23 19.29 6.74 -46.85
C GLY A 23 18.93 7.58 -45.63
N THR A 24 17.85 8.34 -45.70
CA THR A 24 17.21 8.97 -44.54
C THR A 24 16.77 7.88 -43.60
N MET A 25 17.54 7.65 -42.52
CA MET A 25 17.07 6.83 -41.41
C MET A 25 15.91 7.59 -40.70
N ILE A 26 14.69 7.16 -40.95
CA ILE A 26 13.57 7.47 -40.10
C ILE A 26 13.81 6.66 -38.81
N VAL A 27 14.37 7.32 -37.78
CA VAL A 27 14.40 6.77 -36.42
C VAL A 27 12.93 6.75 -35.98
N PRO A 28 12.30 5.58 -35.71
CA PRO A 28 10.99 5.57 -35.13
C PRO A 28 11.17 6.21 -33.74
N VAL A 29 10.53 7.37 -33.53
CA VAL A 29 10.25 7.89 -32.20
C VAL A 29 9.42 6.80 -31.53
N ALA A 30 10.03 6.02 -30.64
CA ALA A 30 9.29 5.16 -29.75
C ALA A 30 8.45 6.11 -28.89
N VAL A 31 7.18 6.28 -29.28
CA VAL A 31 6.16 6.75 -28.36
C VAL A 31 6.16 5.68 -27.27
N ASN A 32 6.75 6.00 -26.11
CA ASN A 32 6.56 5.21 -24.92
C ASN A 32 5.04 5.20 -24.69
N ALA A 33 4.39 4.15 -25.18
CA ALA A 33 3.09 3.77 -24.67
C ALA A 33 3.31 3.62 -23.15
N VAL A 34 2.66 4.48 -22.37
CA VAL A 34 2.44 4.21 -20.95
C VAL A 34 1.83 2.80 -20.98
N GLU A 35 2.61 1.81 -20.54
CA GLU A 35 2.10 0.44 -20.44
C GLU A 35 0.87 0.57 -19.55
N ALA A 36 -0.31 0.32 -20.12
CA ALA A 36 -1.52 0.23 -19.34
C ALA A 36 -1.26 -0.84 -18.29
N HIS A 37 -1.29 -0.47 -17.02
CA HIS A 37 -1.17 -1.39 -15.91
C HIS A 37 -2.13 -2.54 -16.18
N ARG A 38 -1.58 -3.75 -16.26
CA ARG A 38 -2.40 -4.93 -16.51
C ARG A 38 -3.26 -5.15 -15.28
N ALA A 39 -4.50 -5.56 -15.49
CA ALA A 39 -5.42 -5.92 -14.40
C ALA A 39 -4.83 -7.00 -13.45
N GLU A 40 -3.75 -7.66 -13.86
CA GLU A 40 -3.00 -8.66 -13.09
C GLU A 40 -2.15 -8.05 -11.96
N ASP A 41 -1.85 -6.75 -12.02
CA ASP A 41 -0.90 -6.07 -11.12
C ASP A 41 -1.59 -5.15 -10.10
N ILE A 42 -2.94 -5.11 -10.08
CA ILE A 42 -3.69 -4.22 -9.16
C ILE A 42 -3.72 -4.80 -7.75
N THR A 43 -3.22 -4.02 -6.79
CA THR A 43 -3.23 -4.38 -5.37
C THR A 43 -4.59 -4.13 -4.73
N VAL A 44 -5.20 -5.17 -4.16
CA VAL A 44 -6.43 -5.10 -3.38
C VAL A 44 -6.10 -4.93 -1.90
N THR A 45 -6.41 -3.76 -1.33
CA THR A 45 -6.15 -3.48 0.09
C THR A 45 -7.45 -3.41 0.88
N ALA A 46 -7.59 -4.28 1.88
CA ALA A 46 -8.73 -4.30 2.80
C ALA A 46 -8.58 -3.19 3.86
N HIS A 47 -9.36 -2.11 3.74
CA HIS A 47 -9.34 -0.92 4.60
C HIS A 47 -9.84 -1.22 6.01
N ARG A 48 -8.96 -1.19 7.00
CA ARG A 48 -9.20 -1.61 8.38
C ARG A 48 -9.69 -3.06 8.47
N GLY A 49 -9.17 -3.92 7.58
CA GLY A 49 -9.75 -5.20 7.24
C GLY A 49 -10.92 -5.09 6.27
N ALA A 50 -11.70 -6.15 6.09
CA ALA A 50 -12.94 -6.11 5.31
C ALA A 50 -14.07 -5.41 6.11
N SER A 51 -13.92 -4.09 6.31
CA SER A 51 -14.72 -3.32 7.27
C SER A 51 -16.20 -3.12 6.88
N ALA A 52 -16.58 -3.48 5.65
CA ALA A 52 -18.01 -3.59 5.29
C ALA A 52 -18.68 -4.84 5.87
N TYR A 53 -17.92 -5.85 6.30
CA TYR A 53 -18.42 -7.18 6.70
C TYR A 53 -18.16 -7.52 8.17
N ALA A 54 -17.17 -6.87 8.78
CA ALA A 54 -16.76 -7.07 10.17
C ALA A 54 -16.33 -5.75 10.81
N PRO A 55 -16.29 -5.63 12.15
CA PRO A 55 -15.94 -4.38 12.81
C PRO A 55 -14.52 -3.94 12.45
N GLU A 56 -14.37 -2.68 12.02
CA GLU A 56 -13.09 -2.11 11.57
C GLU A 56 -11.97 -2.28 12.60
N ASN A 57 -10.74 -2.45 12.12
CA ASN A 57 -9.53 -2.55 12.96
C ASN A 57 -9.58 -3.70 14.00
N THR A 58 -10.27 -4.79 13.69
CA THR A 58 -10.33 -6.00 14.54
C THR A 58 -9.75 -7.23 13.84
N LEU A 59 -9.38 -8.24 14.64
CA LEU A 59 -8.89 -9.50 14.10
C LEU A 59 -9.96 -10.19 13.25
N ALA A 60 -11.24 -10.02 13.60
CA ALA A 60 -12.36 -10.52 12.81
C ALA A 60 -12.41 -9.90 11.41
N ALA A 61 -12.21 -8.56 11.28
CA ALA A 61 -12.18 -7.88 9.98
C ALA A 61 -10.96 -8.29 9.15
N PHE A 62 -9.82 -8.51 9.78
CA PHE A 62 -8.61 -8.97 9.09
C PHE A 62 -8.78 -10.39 8.55
N ALA A 63 -9.40 -11.30 9.35
CA ALA A 63 -9.71 -12.65 8.90
C ALA A 63 -10.58 -12.66 7.64
N VAL A 64 -11.66 -11.84 7.63
CA VAL A 64 -12.53 -11.71 6.45
C VAL A 64 -11.79 -11.12 5.26
N GLY A 65 -10.93 -10.11 5.45
CA GLY A 65 -10.11 -9.54 4.37
C GLY A 65 -9.16 -10.57 3.74
N ILE A 66 -8.53 -11.41 4.59
CA ILE A 66 -7.67 -12.51 4.14
C ILE A 66 -8.50 -13.57 3.36
N GLU A 67 -9.67 -13.93 3.87
CA GLU A 67 -10.58 -14.90 3.24
C GLU A 67 -11.07 -14.41 1.87
N GLN A 68 -11.36 -13.12 1.74
CA GLN A 68 -11.75 -12.46 0.49
C GLN A 68 -10.56 -12.24 -0.48
N GLY A 69 -9.36 -12.69 -0.11
CA GLY A 69 -8.19 -12.64 -0.99
C GLY A 69 -7.58 -11.26 -1.15
N ALA A 70 -7.71 -10.38 -0.16
CA ALA A 70 -7.02 -9.10 -0.17
C ALA A 70 -5.50 -9.31 -0.16
N ASP A 71 -4.78 -8.59 -1.04
CA ASP A 71 -3.32 -8.62 -1.08
C ASP A 71 -2.72 -7.98 0.16
N TRP A 72 -3.35 -6.93 0.67
CA TRP A 72 -2.94 -6.22 1.88
C TRP A 72 -4.10 -6.02 2.83
N ILE A 73 -3.82 -6.13 4.12
CA ILE A 73 -4.70 -5.72 5.22
C ILE A 73 -4.19 -4.38 5.74
N GLU A 74 -5.00 -3.36 5.59
CA GLU A 74 -4.69 -2.04 6.14
C GLU A 74 -5.28 -1.90 7.54
N SER A 75 -4.60 -1.13 8.41
CA SER A 75 -5.05 -0.81 9.77
C SER A 75 -4.36 0.43 10.31
N ASP A 76 -4.99 1.07 11.33
CA ASP A 76 -4.55 2.32 11.95
C ASP A 76 -3.90 2.06 13.31
N VAL A 77 -2.61 2.38 13.51
CA VAL A 77 -1.93 2.18 14.77
C VAL A 77 -1.83 3.48 15.58
N GLN A 78 -2.13 3.37 16.86
CA GLN A 78 -1.95 4.41 17.88
C GLN A 78 -1.26 3.81 19.12
N ALA A 79 -0.80 4.66 20.06
CA ALA A 79 -0.18 4.18 21.29
C ALA A 79 -1.05 4.46 22.53
N THR A 80 -1.09 3.50 23.43
CA THR A 80 -1.75 3.59 24.73
C THR A 80 -0.97 4.47 25.71
N LYS A 81 -1.55 4.74 26.88
CA LYS A 81 -0.91 5.48 27.97
C LYS A 81 0.41 4.85 28.44
N ASP A 82 0.49 3.54 28.49
CA ASP A 82 1.68 2.76 28.85
C ASP A 82 2.60 2.46 27.66
N GLY A 83 2.21 2.97 26.47
CA GLY A 83 3.07 2.98 25.28
C GLY A 83 2.99 1.74 24.43
N GLU A 84 2.00 0.88 24.64
CA GLU A 84 1.70 -0.26 23.80
C GLU A 84 0.99 0.16 22.51
N LEU A 85 1.18 -0.60 21.44
CA LEU A 85 0.59 -0.28 20.12
C LEU A 85 -0.74 -0.99 19.94
N VAL A 86 -1.82 -0.21 19.77
CA VAL A 86 -3.19 -0.72 19.54
C VAL A 86 -3.75 -0.24 18.22
N LEU A 87 -4.72 -0.97 17.68
CA LEU A 87 -5.31 -0.67 16.39
C LEU A 87 -6.65 0.05 16.58
N MET A 88 -6.67 1.32 16.18
CA MET A 88 -7.83 2.20 16.35
C MET A 88 -7.74 3.37 15.38
N HIS A 89 -8.83 3.65 14.64
CA HIS A 89 -8.85 4.78 13.70
C HIS A 89 -8.97 6.13 14.41
N ASP A 90 -10.00 6.29 15.23
CA ASP A 90 -10.27 7.57 15.91
C ASP A 90 -9.28 7.77 17.06
N THR A 91 -8.97 9.00 17.37
CA THR A 91 -8.13 9.33 18.56
C THR A 91 -8.85 9.06 19.88
N THR A 92 -10.15 8.74 19.81
CA THR A 92 -11.00 8.35 20.94
C THR A 92 -11.55 6.94 20.74
N LEU A 93 -11.88 6.27 21.83
CA LEU A 93 -12.41 4.89 21.84
C LEU A 93 -13.94 4.82 21.65
N SER A 94 -14.65 5.94 21.67
CA SER A 94 -16.11 6.00 21.86
C SER A 94 -16.93 5.47 20.70
N ARG A 95 -16.50 5.67 19.44
CA ARG A 95 -17.30 5.30 18.27
C ARG A 95 -17.39 3.78 18.05
N THR A 96 -16.31 3.08 18.35
CA THR A 96 -16.16 1.66 17.98
C THR A 96 -15.95 0.75 19.20
N THR A 97 -16.18 1.26 20.42
CA THR A 97 -16.12 0.45 21.65
C THR A 97 -17.22 0.83 22.65
N ASP A 98 -17.37 0.00 23.68
CA ASP A 98 -18.26 0.23 24.83
C ASP A 98 -17.61 1.08 25.93
N VAL A 99 -16.58 1.89 25.63
CA VAL A 99 -15.79 2.66 26.61
C VAL A 99 -16.62 3.60 27.46
N GLU A 100 -17.70 4.17 26.91
CA GLU A 100 -18.59 5.09 27.62
C GLU A 100 -19.32 4.38 28.77
N GLN A 101 -19.70 3.12 28.57
CA GLN A 101 -20.32 2.29 29.60
C GLN A 101 -19.30 1.77 30.62
N ARG A 102 -18.10 1.37 30.14
CA ARG A 102 -17.03 0.83 31.00
C ARG A 102 -16.37 1.88 31.87
N PHE A 103 -16.17 3.08 31.31
CA PHE A 103 -15.43 4.17 31.97
C PHE A 103 -16.17 5.52 31.87
N PRO A 104 -17.42 5.62 32.40
CA PRO A 104 -18.30 6.78 32.17
C PRO A 104 -17.74 8.11 32.65
N GLY A 105 -16.79 8.11 33.59
CA GLY A 105 -16.18 9.34 34.16
C GLY A 105 -14.91 9.79 33.46
N ARG A 106 -14.50 9.18 32.33
CA ARG A 106 -13.19 9.43 31.70
C ARG A 106 -13.24 10.07 30.31
N SER A 107 -14.40 10.72 29.97
CA SER A 107 -14.49 11.51 28.72
C SER A 107 -13.30 12.48 28.60
N PRO A 108 -12.73 12.70 27.39
CA PRO A 108 -13.24 12.29 26.07
C PRO A 108 -12.78 10.92 25.57
N TRP A 109 -12.31 10.03 26.42
CA TRP A 109 -11.89 8.65 26.13
C TRP A 109 -10.79 8.56 25.04
N ASN A 110 -9.78 9.42 25.10
CA ASN A 110 -8.67 9.36 24.15
C ASN A 110 -7.89 8.04 24.33
N VAL A 111 -7.48 7.42 23.24
CA VAL A 111 -6.66 6.19 23.24
C VAL A 111 -5.45 6.33 24.16
N LYS A 112 -4.73 7.45 24.06
CA LYS A 112 -3.51 7.75 24.84
C LYS A 112 -3.71 7.88 26.35
N ASP A 113 -4.95 7.97 26.83
CA ASP A 113 -5.26 8.16 28.25
C ASP A 113 -5.57 6.82 28.96
N PHE A 114 -5.63 5.71 28.20
CA PHE A 114 -5.91 4.36 28.68
C PHE A 114 -4.68 3.45 28.52
N THR A 115 -4.47 2.58 29.51
CA THR A 115 -3.48 1.51 29.43
C THR A 115 -3.96 0.38 28.52
N LEU A 116 -3.03 -0.45 28.01
CA LEU A 116 -3.42 -1.63 27.23
C LEU A 116 -4.37 -2.54 28.03
N ALA A 117 -4.10 -2.74 29.30
CA ALA A 117 -4.95 -3.57 30.18
C ALA A 117 -6.40 -3.06 30.25
N GLU A 118 -6.60 -1.74 30.30
CA GLU A 118 -7.94 -1.14 30.26
C GLU A 118 -8.58 -1.30 28.87
N ILE A 119 -7.85 -1.00 27.79
CA ILE A 119 -8.37 -1.13 26.40
C ILE A 119 -8.77 -2.58 26.09
N LYS A 120 -8.02 -3.57 26.56
CA LYS A 120 -8.35 -4.99 26.37
C LYS A 120 -9.62 -5.45 27.10
N THR A 121 -10.21 -4.63 27.97
CA THR A 121 -11.52 -4.92 28.57
C THR A 121 -12.70 -4.44 27.73
N LEU A 122 -12.45 -3.67 26.67
CA LEU A 122 -13.48 -3.07 25.83
C LEU A 122 -14.02 -4.06 24.80
N ASP A 123 -15.28 -3.90 24.46
CA ASP A 123 -15.94 -4.57 23.35
C ASP A 123 -15.87 -3.65 22.11
N ALA A 124 -15.11 -4.07 21.13
CA ALA A 124 -14.93 -3.37 19.86
C ALA A 124 -15.79 -3.97 18.71
N GLY A 125 -16.68 -4.90 19.02
CA GLY A 125 -17.46 -5.61 18.01
C GLY A 125 -18.96 -5.37 18.05
N SER A 126 -19.57 -5.24 19.24
CA SER A 126 -21.03 -5.13 19.41
C SER A 126 -21.67 -3.95 18.67
N TRP A 127 -20.95 -2.84 18.47
CA TRP A 127 -21.42 -1.68 17.72
C TRP A 127 -21.69 -2.01 16.23
N PHE A 128 -20.96 -2.98 15.68
CA PHE A 128 -21.12 -3.44 14.31
C PHE A 128 -22.23 -4.49 14.19
N GLY A 129 -22.34 -5.36 15.18
CA GLY A 129 -23.38 -6.38 15.21
C GLY A 129 -23.17 -7.42 16.31
N GLU A 130 -24.29 -7.98 16.83
CA GLU A 130 -24.30 -8.89 17.97
C GLU A 130 -23.38 -10.12 17.81
N ARG A 131 -23.18 -10.59 16.57
CA ARG A 131 -22.29 -11.73 16.27
C ARG A 131 -20.82 -11.46 16.61
N TYR A 132 -20.45 -10.19 16.78
CA TYR A 132 -19.10 -9.76 17.12
C TYR A 132 -18.99 -9.25 18.57
N ALA A 133 -20.03 -9.49 19.39
CA ALA A 133 -20.00 -9.08 20.79
C ALA A 133 -18.79 -9.68 21.52
N GLY A 134 -18.06 -8.82 22.23
CA GLY A 134 -16.85 -9.20 22.95
C GLY A 134 -15.57 -9.24 22.11
N GLU A 135 -15.60 -8.82 20.83
CA GLU A 135 -14.38 -8.66 20.02
C GLU A 135 -13.47 -7.62 20.67
N PRO A 136 -12.22 -7.94 21.01
CA PRO A 136 -11.32 -6.99 21.67
C PRO A 136 -10.67 -6.01 20.69
N VAL A 137 -10.24 -4.86 21.16
CA VAL A 137 -9.31 -4.00 20.43
C VAL A 137 -7.96 -4.72 20.26
N PRO A 138 -7.46 -4.94 19.02
CA PRO A 138 -6.20 -5.65 18.82
C PRO A 138 -4.99 -4.76 19.08
N THR A 139 -3.86 -5.41 19.34
CA THR A 139 -2.52 -4.80 19.27
C THR A 139 -1.93 -4.99 17.86
N LEU A 140 -0.92 -4.17 17.51
CA LEU A 140 -0.13 -4.40 16.30
C LEU A 140 0.49 -5.79 16.28
N LYS A 141 0.98 -6.26 17.43
CA LYS A 141 1.53 -7.61 17.57
C LYS A 141 0.55 -8.69 17.15
N GLU A 142 -0.68 -8.65 17.67
CA GLU A 142 -1.73 -9.63 17.34
C GLU A 142 -2.09 -9.59 15.85
N MET A 143 -2.10 -8.41 15.21
CA MET A 143 -2.28 -8.30 13.77
C MET A 143 -1.14 -8.99 12.99
N VAL A 144 0.12 -8.73 13.36
CA VAL A 144 1.27 -9.37 12.70
C VAL A 144 1.20 -10.89 12.87
N GLU A 145 0.86 -11.38 14.06
CA GLU A 145 0.71 -12.81 14.33
C GLU A 145 -0.36 -13.46 13.45
N GLN A 146 -1.48 -12.76 13.19
CA GLN A 146 -2.56 -13.27 12.35
C GLN A 146 -2.25 -13.17 10.85
N VAL A 147 -1.71 -12.02 10.38
CA VAL A 147 -1.53 -11.77 8.94
C VAL A 147 -0.29 -12.47 8.39
N ARG A 148 0.80 -12.52 9.16
CA ARG A 148 2.09 -13.10 8.74
C ARG A 148 2.01 -14.50 8.12
N PRO A 149 1.22 -15.46 8.65
CA PRO A 149 1.12 -16.79 8.07
C PRO A 149 0.27 -16.87 6.81
N SER A 150 -0.46 -15.81 6.46
CA SER A 150 -1.28 -15.73 5.26
C SER A 150 -0.45 -15.32 4.03
N ARG A 151 -1.12 -15.15 2.88
CA ARG A 151 -0.52 -14.55 1.68
C ARG A 151 -0.61 -13.03 1.68
N SER A 152 -1.48 -12.44 2.51
CA SER A 152 -1.66 -10.99 2.59
C SER A 152 -0.48 -10.31 3.26
N GLY A 153 -0.26 -9.05 2.91
CA GLY A 153 0.66 -8.14 3.56
C GLY A 153 -0.04 -7.22 4.56
N ILE A 154 0.74 -6.31 5.16
CA ILE A 154 0.26 -5.27 6.07
C ILE A 154 0.59 -3.90 5.48
N LEU A 155 -0.44 -3.05 5.35
CA LEU A 155 -0.31 -1.61 5.14
C LEU A 155 -0.68 -0.90 6.45
N MET A 156 0.31 -0.40 7.18
CA MET A 156 0.08 0.18 8.52
C MET A 156 0.02 1.70 8.47
N GLU A 157 -1.14 2.31 8.81
CA GLU A 157 -1.22 3.76 8.99
C GLU A 157 -0.74 4.16 10.39
N LEU A 158 0.27 5.04 10.47
CA LEU A 158 0.62 5.74 11.71
C LEU A 158 -0.39 6.87 11.93
N LYS A 159 -1.36 6.62 12.83
CA LYS A 159 -2.49 7.52 13.06
C LYS A 159 -2.12 8.65 14.01
N SER A 160 -2.33 9.90 13.55
CA SER A 160 -2.09 11.10 14.37
C SER A 160 -0.75 11.05 15.14
N PRO A 161 0.40 10.76 14.47
CA PRO A 161 1.68 10.49 15.14
C PRO A 161 2.16 11.63 16.04
N GLY A 162 1.74 12.87 15.76
CA GLY A 162 2.02 14.02 16.62
C GLY A 162 1.49 13.90 18.05
N LEU A 163 0.51 13.01 18.32
CA LEU A 163 0.02 12.70 19.67
C LEU A 163 0.93 11.68 20.40
N TYR A 164 1.82 11.00 19.69
CA TYR A 164 2.59 9.85 20.16
C TYR A 164 4.07 10.01 19.79
N PRO A 165 4.83 10.93 20.43
CA PRO A 165 6.23 11.16 20.07
C PRO A 165 7.05 9.86 20.06
N GLY A 166 7.68 9.55 18.93
CA GLY A 166 8.50 8.35 18.71
C GLY A 166 7.71 7.08 18.36
N ILE A 167 6.44 7.20 17.96
CA ILE A 167 5.63 6.06 17.50
C ILE A 167 6.28 5.35 16.31
N GLU A 168 6.98 6.08 15.43
CA GLU A 168 7.69 5.53 14.27
C GLU A 168 8.70 4.45 14.71
N LYS A 169 9.49 4.79 15.75
CA LYS A 169 10.47 3.84 16.30
C LYS A 169 9.82 2.65 16.99
N LYS A 170 8.67 2.85 17.64
CA LYS A 170 7.93 1.77 18.29
C LYS A 170 7.35 0.79 17.27
N VAL A 171 6.74 1.31 16.21
CA VAL A 171 6.18 0.48 15.12
C VAL A 171 7.29 -0.29 14.42
N ALA A 172 8.42 0.34 14.11
CA ALA A 172 9.58 -0.32 13.54
C ALA A 172 10.09 -1.44 14.45
N ALA A 173 10.24 -1.16 15.75
CA ALA A 173 10.69 -2.15 16.75
C ALA A 173 9.71 -3.31 16.91
N GLU A 174 8.39 -3.07 16.79
CA GLU A 174 7.41 -4.14 16.85
C GLU A 174 7.54 -5.09 15.64
N PHE A 175 7.69 -4.57 14.42
CA PHE A 175 7.94 -5.40 13.25
C PHE A 175 9.26 -6.18 13.36
N ASP A 176 10.32 -5.56 13.88
CA ASP A 176 11.62 -6.21 14.11
C ASP A 176 11.59 -7.30 15.20
N SER A 177 10.60 -7.22 16.12
CA SER A 177 10.42 -8.23 17.17
C SER A 177 10.08 -9.63 16.63
N PHE A 178 9.64 -9.70 15.37
CA PHE A 178 9.37 -10.96 14.67
C PHE A 178 10.58 -11.36 13.80
N PRO A 179 11.38 -12.37 14.18
CA PRO A 179 12.61 -12.69 13.49
C PRO A 179 12.44 -12.93 11.99
N GLY A 180 13.14 -12.14 11.17
CA GLY A 180 13.13 -12.24 9.71
C GLY A 180 11.85 -11.76 9.02
N TYR A 181 10.87 -11.26 9.77
CA TYR A 181 9.59 -10.81 9.20
C TYR A 181 9.78 -9.63 8.24
N VAL A 182 10.42 -8.55 8.68
CA VAL A 182 10.62 -7.36 7.85
C VAL A 182 11.30 -7.72 6.54
N VAL A 183 12.43 -8.43 6.60
CA VAL A 183 13.19 -8.83 5.40
C VAL A 183 12.33 -9.67 4.44
N SER A 184 11.61 -10.67 4.96
CA SER A 184 10.79 -11.55 4.14
C SER A 184 9.54 -10.86 3.57
N ALA A 185 8.90 -10.01 4.38
CA ALA A 185 7.69 -9.29 3.99
C ALA A 185 7.99 -8.21 2.95
N VAL A 186 9.07 -7.44 3.14
CA VAL A 186 9.51 -6.42 2.16
C VAL A 186 9.92 -7.08 0.85
N ALA A 187 10.72 -8.16 0.89
CA ALA A 187 11.12 -8.88 -0.32
C ALA A 187 9.93 -9.48 -1.10
N ALA A 188 8.82 -9.75 -0.42
CA ALA A 188 7.59 -10.26 -1.02
C ALA A 188 6.57 -9.15 -1.38
N GLY A 189 6.90 -7.85 -1.19
CA GLY A 189 5.96 -6.74 -1.39
C GLY A 189 4.77 -6.76 -0.43
N ARG A 190 4.95 -7.22 0.83
CA ARG A 190 3.87 -7.47 1.79
C ARG A 190 3.98 -6.68 3.09
N LEU A 191 4.75 -5.61 3.09
CA LEU A 191 4.83 -4.68 4.22
C LEU A 191 5.08 -3.27 3.70
N ALA A 192 4.23 -2.33 4.12
CA ALA A 192 4.43 -0.90 3.94
C ALA A 192 3.80 -0.14 5.10
N VAL A 193 4.21 1.11 5.30
CA VAL A 193 3.61 2.04 6.25
C VAL A 193 3.16 3.31 5.55
N GLN A 194 2.12 3.95 6.08
CA GLN A 194 1.59 5.19 5.52
C GLN A 194 1.16 6.16 6.62
N SER A 195 1.05 7.44 6.30
CA SER A 195 0.48 8.45 7.19
C SER A 195 0.09 9.72 6.43
N PHE A 196 -0.84 10.50 6.99
CA PHE A 196 -1.09 11.89 6.60
C PHE A 196 0.02 12.84 7.08
N ASP A 197 0.84 12.42 8.04
CA ASP A 197 2.01 13.19 8.50
C ASP A 197 3.26 12.78 7.70
N PHE A 198 3.59 13.56 6.69
CA PHE A 198 4.74 13.30 5.82
C PHE A 198 6.09 13.41 6.57
N GLY A 199 6.14 14.23 7.63
CA GLY A 199 7.30 14.33 8.51
C GLY A 199 7.54 13.04 9.28
N SER A 200 6.45 12.43 9.79
CA SER A 200 6.48 11.12 10.42
C SER A 200 6.95 10.03 9.45
N MET A 201 6.44 10.03 8.20
CA MET A 201 6.89 9.05 7.18
C MET A 201 8.37 9.22 6.83
N LYS A 202 8.86 10.45 6.72
CA LYS A 202 10.29 10.71 6.51
C LYS A 202 11.14 10.22 7.70
N THR A 203 10.62 10.36 8.91
CA THR A 203 11.25 9.84 10.14
C THR A 203 11.26 8.31 10.11
N TYR A 204 10.12 7.68 9.80
CA TYR A 204 10.04 6.21 9.69
C TYR A 204 11.02 5.67 8.63
N LYS A 205 11.05 6.27 7.44
CA LYS A 205 11.99 5.88 6.37
C LYS A 205 13.46 5.99 6.79
N SER A 206 13.79 6.92 7.69
CA SER A 206 15.14 7.01 8.24
C SER A 206 15.49 5.92 9.27
N ILE A 207 14.48 5.33 9.90
CA ILE A 207 14.62 4.24 10.90
C ILE A 207 14.69 2.88 10.21
N GLN A 208 13.77 2.60 9.29
CA GLN A 208 13.68 1.36 8.50
C GLN A 208 13.64 1.68 7.00
N PRO A 209 14.79 2.01 6.37
CA PRO A 209 14.83 2.48 4.98
C PRO A 209 14.37 1.43 3.96
N GLU A 210 14.42 0.14 4.31
CA GLU A 210 13.97 -0.96 3.46
C GLU A 210 12.44 -1.09 3.39
N VAL A 211 11.70 -0.60 4.38
CA VAL A 211 10.23 -0.65 4.38
C VAL A 211 9.67 0.48 3.50
N PRO A 212 8.83 0.17 2.51
CA PRO A 212 8.14 1.18 1.73
C PRO A 212 7.27 2.10 2.58
N VAL A 213 7.26 3.39 2.22
CA VAL A 213 6.41 4.40 2.88
C VAL A 213 5.47 5.08 1.90
N GLY A 214 4.19 5.20 2.29
CA GLY A 214 3.13 5.87 1.55
C GLY A 214 2.75 7.22 2.17
N LEU A 215 2.51 8.22 1.34
CA LEU A 215 2.02 9.54 1.75
C LEU A 215 0.51 9.62 1.51
N LEU A 216 -0.28 9.58 2.58
CA LEU A 216 -1.73 9.75 2.52
C LEU A 216 -2.09 11.19 2.19
N GLY A 217 -2.80 11.39 1.08
CA GLY A 217 -3.20 12.71 0.59
C GLY A 217 -2.76 12.96 -0.84
N THR A 218 -3.03 14.17 -1.33
CA THR A 218 -2.75 14.56 -2.72
C THR A 218 -1.82 15.77 -2.71
N PRO A 219 -0.49 15.57 -2.64
CA PRO A 219 0.47 16.66 -2.84
C PRO A 219 0.17 17.44 -4.12
N ALA A 220 0.45 18.74 -4.14
CA ALA A 220 0.27 19.52 -5.34
C ALA A 220 1.14 18.95 -6.48
N TYR A 221 0.60 18.92 -7.69
CA TYR A 221 1.28 18.37 -8.87
C TYR A 221 2.70 18.95 -9.07
N ALA A 222 2.87 20.25 -8.80
CA ALA A 222 4.15 20.95 -8.92
C ALA A 222 5.18 20.54 -7.85
N ASP A 223 4.72 19.98 -6.72
CA ASP A 223 5.56 19.65 -5.56
C ASP A 223 5.96 18.17 -5.51
N LEU A 224 5.43 17.33 -6.42
CA LEU A 224 5.64 15.87 -6.42
C LEU A 224 7.12 15.48 -6.43
N ASP A 225 7.98 16.25 -7.11
CA ASP A 225 9.44 16.01 -7.13
C ASP A 225 10.09 16.06 -5.73
N SER A 226 9.47 16.78 -4.79
CA SER A 226 9.94 16.90 -3.40
C SER A 226 9.69 15.63 -2.58
N TYR A 227 8.89 14.70 -3.09
CA TYR A 227 8.45 13.49 -2.38
C TYR A 227 9.02 12.20 -2.94
N THR A 228 9.98 12.26 -3.86
CA THR A 228 10.64 11.07 -4.46
C THR A 228 11.43 10.20 -3.47
N TRP A 229 11.51 10.59 -2.21
CA TRP A 229 12.02 9.79 -1.11
C TRP A 229 10.98 8.80 -0.56
N ALA A 230 9.68 9.00 -0.86
CA ALA A 230 8.60 8.08 -0.55
C ALA A 230 8.44 7.06 -1.70
N ASP A 231 7.83 5.93 -1.38
CA ASP A 231 7.61 4.86 -2.34
C ASP A 231 6.21 4.93 -2.96
N GLN A 232 5.24 5.56 -2.25
CA GLN A 232 3.85 5.64 -2.68
C GLN A 232 3.23 7.02 -2.38
N ILE A 233 2.32 7.45 -3.25
CA ILE A 233 1.37 8.54 -2.99
C ILE A 233 -0.02 7.91 -2.92
N ASN A 234 -0.71 8.07 -1.78
CA ASN A 234 -2.01 7.44 -1.52
C ASN A 234 -3.12 8.51 -1.42
N PRO A 235 -3.69 8.97 -2.56
CA PRO A 235 -4.68 10.04 -2.59
C PRO A 235 -6.11 9.55 -2.40
N HIS A 236 -7.00 10.45 -1.94
CA HIS A 236 -8.43 10.23 -2.00
C HIS A 236 -8.90 10.15 -3.47
N HIS A 237 -9.75 9.17 -3.81
CA HIS A 237 -10.18 8.86 -5.18
C HIS A 237 -10.78 10.04 -5.97
N GLY A 238 -11.32 11.03 -5.30
CA GLY A 238 -11.90 12.24 -5.91
C GLY A 238 -10.91 13.38 -6.14
N SER A 239 -9.62 13.23 -5.82
CA SER A 239 -8.65 14.35 -5.76
C SER A 239 -7.55 14.33 -6.82
N PHE A 240 -7.57 13.39 -7.77
CA PHE A 240 -6.56 13.25 -8.81
C PHE A 240 -7.17 12.78 -10.14
N ASP A 241 -6.42 12.93 -11.22
CA ASP A 241 -6.76 12.44 -12.56
C ASP A 241 -5.65 11.52 -13.12
N ALA A 242 -5.83 10.97 -14.32
CA ALA A 242 -4.85 10.12 -14.98
C ALA A 242 -3.51 10.84 -15.25
N GLY A 243 -3.53 12.17 -15.45
CA GLY A 243 -2.33 12.98 -15.63
C GLY A 243 -1.48 13.03 -14.35
N TYR A 244 -2.15 13.09 -13.20
CA TYR A 244 -1.51 13.00 -11.89
C TYR A 244 -0.87 11.62 -11.68
N VAL A 245 -1.59 10.53 -11.95
CA VAL A 245 -1.08 9.16 -11.88
C VAL A 245 0.17 9.00 -12.75
N ALA A 246 0.10 9.39 -14.02
CA ALA A 246 1.25 9.34 -14.93
C ALA A 246 2.45 10.17 -14.44
N ARG A 247 2.24 11.24 -13.66
CA ARG A 247 3.33 12.01 -13.06
C ARG A 247 3.96 11.29 -11.89
N VAL A 248 3.16 10.67 -11.01
CA VAL A 248 3.63 9.86 -9.87
C VAL A 248 4.50 8.71 -10.40
N HIS A 249 4.03 7.96 -11.39
CA HIS A 249 4.78 6.87 -12.03
C HIS A 249 6.10 7.33 -12.66
N ARG A 250 6.11 8.48 -13.37
CA ARG A 250 7.38 9.02 -13.93
C ARG A 250 8.42 9.37 -12.86
N LEU A 251 8.00 9.59 -11.63
CA LEU A 251 8.87 9.83 -10.48
C LEU A 251 9.28 8.54 -9.76
N GLY A 252 8.82 7.38 -10.24
CA GLY A 252 9.15 6.06 -9.69
C GLY A 252 8.40 5.70 -8.42
N MET A 253 7.25 6.33 -8.18
CA MET A 253 6.37 6.04 -7.04
C MET A 253 5.09 5.33 -7.51
N ASP A 254 4.53 4.47 -6.66
CA ASP A 254 3.22 3.85 -6.86
C ASP A 254 2.09 4.77 -6.34
N ILE A 255 0.86 4.47 -6.74
CA ILE A 255 -0.33 5.21 -6.31
C ILE A 255 -1.46 4.27 -5.90
N HIS A 256 -1.84 4.31 -4.60
CA HIS A 256 -2.94 3.53 -4.02
C HIS A 256 -4.05 4.46 -3.56
N SER A 257 -5.24 4.31 -4.14
CA SER A 257 -6.36 5.24 -3.88
C SER A 257 -7.32 4.73 -2.83
N TRP A 258 -7.81 5.61 -1.96
CA TRP A 258 -8.73 5.35 -0.86
C TRP A 258 -9.92 6.31 -0.82
N THR A 259 -11.00 6.03 -0.11
CA THR A 259 -11.56 4.69 0.15
C THR A 259 -12.63 4.48 -0.90
N VAL A 260 -12.50 3.45 -1.71
CA VAL A 260 -13.38 3.21 -2.88
C VAL A 260 -14.20 1.96 -2.61
N ASN A 261 -15.53 2.09 -2.50
CA ASN A 261 -16.39 1.05 -1.97
C ASN A 261 -17.47 0.52 -2.95
N ASP A 262 -17.63 1.13 -4.12
CA ASP A 262 -18.59 0.66 -5.13
C ASP A 262 -17.88 0.35 -6.46
N ALA A 263 -18.42 -0.64 -7.19
CA ALA A 263 -17.83 -1.17 -8.41
C ALA A 263 -17.64 -0.12 -9.51
N ALA A 264 -18.57 0.83 -9.66
CA ALA A 264 -18.51 1.86 -10.71
C ALA A 264 -17.34 2.83 -10.42
N THR A 265 -17.20 3.27 -9.18
CA THR A 265 -16.07 4.13 -8.76
C THR A 265 -14.76 3.36 -8.83
N MET A 266 -14.70 2.07 -8.43
CA MET A 266 -13.52 1.21 -8.58
C MET A 266 -13.08 1.15 -10.02
N SER A 267 -13.99 0.86 -10.95
CA SER A 267 -13.71 0.82 -12.39
C SER A 267 -13.15 2.15 -12.89
N SER A 268 -13.78 3.27 -12.53
CA SER A 268 -13.34 4.62 -12.91
C SER A 268 -11.95 4.97 -12.37
N VAL A 269 -11.62 4.53 -11.16
CA VAL A 269 -10.30 4.76 -10.53
C VAL A 269 -9.22 3.91 -11.22
N LEU A 270 -9.53 2.64 -11.53
CA LEU A 270 -8.64 1.75 -12.29
C LEU A 270 -8.36 2.31 -13.70
N ASP A 271 -9.33 2.94 -14.36
CA ASP A 271 -9.15 3.58 -15.67
C ASP A 271 -8.14 4.75 -15.64
N ARG A 272 -7.88 5.33 -14.47
CA ARG A 272 -6.84 6.35 -14.30
C ARG A 272 -5.43 5.77 -14.20
N GLY A 273 -5.29 4.43 -14.03
CA GLY A 273 -4.02 3.71 -14.01
C GLY A 273 -3.37 3.61 -12.63
N VAL A 274 -4.16 3.57 -11.53
CA VAL A 274 -3.61 3.36 -10.18
C VAL A 274 -3.06 1.96 -10.00
N ASP A 275 -2.11 1.78 -9.09
CA ASP A 275 -1.46 0.50 -8.76
C ASP A 275 -2.26 -0.30 -7.73
N GLY A 276 -3.14 0.36 -6.97
CA GLY A 276 -3.97 -0.30 -5.99
C GLY A 276 -5.16 0.53 -5.52
N ILE A 277 -6.10 -0.17 -4.91
CA ILE A 277 -7.29 0.43 -4.28
C ILE A 277 -7.42 -0.07 -2.86
N ILE A 278 -7.64 0.88 -1.94
CA ILE A 278 -7.95 0.65 -0.53
C ILE A 278 -9.48 0.73 -0.38
N THR A 279 -10.11 -0.37 0.04
CA THR A 279 -11.57 -0.54 0.04
C THR A 279 -12.08 -1.27 1.29
N ASN A 280 -13.31 -0.98 1.70
CA ASN A 280 -14.01 -1.74 2.73
C ASN A 280 -14.57 -3.07 2.19
N ASN A 281 -14.62 -3.23 0.85
CA ASN A 281 -15.26 -4.32 0.12
C ASN A 281 -14.23 -5.01 -0.80
N PRO A 282 -13.24 -5.77 -0.26
CA PRO A 282 -12.20 -6.41 -1.07
C PRO A 282 -12.74 -7.37 -2.13
N ASP A 283 -13.79 -8.13 -1.80
CA ASP A 283 -14.48 -9.04 -2.73
C ASP A 283 -15.05 -8.32 -3.95
N VAL A 284 -15.71 -7.16 -3.75
CA VAL A 284 -16.24 -6.35 -4.86
C VAL A 284 -15.12 -5.89 -5.79
N LEU A 285 -13.96 -5.48 -5.24
CA LEU A 285 -12.83 -5.08 -6.04
C LEU A 285 -12.23 -6.27 -6.81
N GLN A 286 -12.15 -7.45 -6.19
CA GLN A 286 -11.72 -8.69 -6.87
C GLN A 286 -12.63 -9.00 -8.06
N ASP A 287 -13.95 -8.87 -7.91
CA ASP A 287 -14.91 -9.08 -8.99
C ASP A 287 -14.70 -8.08 -10.15
N VAL A 288 -14.54 -6.79 -9.83
CA VAL A 288 -14.25 -5.73 -10.84
C VAL A 288 -12.96 -6.03 -11.59
N ILE A 289 -11.91 -6.48 -10.91
CA ILE A 289 -10.62 -6.86 -11.54
C ILE A 289 -10.82 -8.10 -12.43
N ALA A 290 -11.56 -9.10 -11.96
CA ALA A 290 -11.82 -10.34 -12.73
C ALA A 290 -12.60 -10.07 -14.02
N GLU A 291 -13.62 -9.20 -13.96
CA GLU A 291 -14.38 -8.77 -15.15
C GLU A 291 -13.48 -8.08 -16.18
N ARG A 292 -12.53 -7.24 -15.75
CA ARG A 292 -11.59 -6.54 -16.63
C ARG A 292 -10.53 -7.46 -17.26
N ARG A 293 -10.26 -8.63 -16.67
CA ARG A 293 -9.35 -9.66 -17.19
C ARG A 293 -10.02 -10.53 -18.23
N THR A 294 -11.35 -10.62 -18.22
CA THR A 294 -12.10 -11.45 -19.18
C THR A 294 -12.24 -10.65 -20.49
N PRO A 295 -11.66 -11.09 -21.63
CA PRO A 295 -11.90 -10.44 -22.91
C PRO A 295 -13.41 -10.48 -23.21
N GLU A 296 -13.99 -9.35 -23.66
CA GLU A 296 -15.29 -9.38 -24.31
C GLU A 296 -15.21 -10.43 -25.42
N LEU A 297 -15.91 -11.54 -25.25
CA LEU A 297 -16.12 -12.51 -26.35
C LEU A 297 -16.96 -11.75 -27.35
N ASP A 298 -16.33 -11.28 -28.46
CA ASP A 298 -17.02 -10.76 -29.62
C ASP A 298 -18.22 -11.66 -29.91
N THR A 299 -19.43 -11.19 -29.62
CA THR A 299 -20.63 -11.84 -30.10
C THR A 299 -20.57 -11.71 -31.61
N PRO A 300 -20.52 -12.81 -32.38
CA PRO A 300 -20.56 -12.68 -33.83
C PRO A 300 -21.84 -11.98 -34.20
N ASP A 301 -21.72 -10.85 -34.94
CA ASP A 301 -22.83 -10.18 -35.58
C ASP A 301 -23.76 -11.22 -36.21
N ALA A 302 -24.99 -11.27 -35.69
CA ALA A 302 -26.04 -12.07 -36.33
C ALA A 302 -26.37 -11.42 -37.66
N ALA A 303 -25.79 -11.96 -38.74
CA ALA A 303 -26.12 -11.61 -40.12
C ALA A 303 -27.47 -12.18 -40.55
#